data_7dd44a634790314c708abe8131006679
#
_entry.id   7dd44a634790314c708abe8131006679
#
_cell.length_a   1.000
_cell.length_b   1.000
_cell.length_c   1.000
_cell.angle_alpha   90.00
_cell.angle_beta   90.00
_cell.angle_gamma   90.00
#
_symmetry.space_group_name_H-M   'P 1'
#
loop_
_entity.id
_entity.type
_entity.pdbx_description
1 polymer ?
#
loop_
_entity_poly.entity_id
_entity_poly.type
_entity_poly.pdbx_seq_one_letter_code
_entity_poly.pdbx_strand_id
1 'polypeptide(L)'
;MSEIELYYFPGIHARAEPIRMMFAYAGKTFKDTPAMDFGKKKKGNELPFDQVPLLTVDGKTFSQSGAICRYVAKHCGLYPSDDFLAAKSGEAFEASQDLQYDINPLVNV
;
A
#
# COMPACT_ATOMS: atom_id res chain seq x y z
N MET A 1 -6.49 -8.87 -17.86
CA MET A 1 -6.52 -8.48 -16.48
C MET A 1 -5.18 -8.62 -15.83
N SER A 2 -4.81 -7.61 -15.03
CA SER A 2 -3.47 -7.62 -14.43
C SER A 2 -3.36 -8.61 -13.29
N GLU A 3 -2.21 -9.24 -13.18
CA GLU A 3 -1.87 -10.00 -11.99
C GLU A 3 -1.31 -9.04 -10.96
N ILE A 4 -1.90 -9.05 -9.78
CA ILE A 4 -1.56 -8.11 -8.72
C ILE A 4 -1.17 -8.88 -7.47
N GLU A 5 -0.04 -8.51 -6.88
CA GLU A 5 0.40 -9.09 -5.62
C GLU A 5 0.73 -7.99 -4.63
N LEU A 6 0.17 -8.09 -3.43
CA LEU A 6 0.47 -7.20 -2.32
C LEU A 6 1.33 -7.95 -1.33
N TYR A 7 2.46 -7.37 -0.95
CA TYR A 7 3.41 -8.00 -0.03
C TYR A 7 3.52 -7.12 1.21
N TYR A 8 3.10 -7.64 2.36
CA TYR A 8 3.10 -6.89 3.61
C TYR A 8 3.24 -7.82 4.80
N PHE A 9 3.49 -7.28 5.98
CA PHE A 9 3.65 -8.08 7.19
C PHE A 9 2.40 -8.90 7.49
N PRO A 10 2.57 -10.14 7.97
CA PRO A 10 1.41 -10.97 8.31
C PRO A 10 0.72 -10.47 9.58
N GLY A 11 -0.60 -10.60 9.61
CA GLY A 11 -1.39 -10.30 10.80
C GLY A 11 -1.50 -8.82 11.16
N ILE A 12 -0.98 -7.93 10.32
CA ILE A 12 -1.02 -6.50 10.55
C ILE A 12 -1.82 -5.84 9.46
N HIS A 13 -2.78 -4.99 9.83
CA HIS A 13 -3.61 -4.29 8.87
C HIS A 13 -2.94 -3.00 8.38
N ALA A 14 -2.73 -2.08 9.30
CA ALA A 14 -1.92 -0.86 9.14
C ALA A 14 -1.92 -0.29 7.70
N ARG A 15 -0.73 -0.07 7.14
CA ARG A 15 -0.58 0.64 5.85
C ARG A 15 -1.10 -0.13 4.65
N ALA A 16 -1.23 -1.44 4.76
CA ALA A 16 -1.76 -2.24 3.66
C ALA A 16 -3.28 -2.33 3.67
N GLU A 17 -3.92 -2.01 4.78
CA GLU A 17 -5.37 -2.18 4.89
C GLU A 17 -6.18 -1.32 3.91
N PRO A 18 -5.86 -0.04 3.71
CA PRO A 18 -6.59 0.75 2.70
C PRO A 18 -6.51 0.12 1.31
N ILE A 19 -5.38 -0.49 0.99
CA ILE A 19 -5.17 -1.15 -0.30
C ILE A 19 -6.10 -2.35 -0.43
N ARG A 20 -6.16 -3.19 0.60
CA ARG A 20 -7.06 -4.34 0.62
C ARG A 20 -8.52 -3.93 0.54
N MET A 21 -8.88 -2.87 1.25
CA MET A 21 -10.25 -2.35 1.25
C MET A 21 -10.67 -1.87 -0.12
N MET A 22 -9.79 -1.19 -0.84
CA MET A 22 -10.10 -0.71 -2.19
C MET A 22 -10.32 -1.87 -3.16
N PHE A 23 -9.48 -2.90 -3.09
CA PHE A 23 -9.67 -4.09 -3.92
C PHE A 23 -10.99 -4.79 -3.60
N ALA A 24 -11.30 -4.93 -2.30
CA ALA A 24 -12.56 -5.55 -1.88
C ALA A 24 -13.77 -4.76 -2.38
N TYR A 25 -13.72 -3.44 -2.24
CA TYR A 25 -14.80 -2.56 -2.70
C TYR A 25 -15.04 -2.72 -4.20
N ALA A 26 -13.97 -2.79 -4.97
CA ALA A 26 -14.06 -2.89 -6.42
C ALA A 26 -14.30 -4.31 -6.93
N GLY A 27 -14.33 -5.29 -6.03
CA GLY A 27 -14.48 -6.69 -6.43
C GLY A 27 -13.29 -7.23 -7.22
N LYS A 28 -12.11 -6.67 -6.99
CA LYS A 28 -10.90 -7.08 -7.71
C LYS A 28 -10.13 -8.10 -6.91
N THR A 29 -9.61 -9.12 -7.60
CA THR A 29 -8.80 -10.14 -6.95
C THR A 29 -7.33 -9.73 -6.97
N PHE A 30 -6.62 -10.17 -5.95
CA PHE A 30 -5.19 -9.94 -5.84
C PHE A 30 -4.60 -11.04 -4.96
N LYS A 31 -3.29 -11.25 -5.08
CA LYS A 31 -2.59 -12.19 -4.22
C LYS A 31 -2.07 -11.42 -3.00
N ASP A 32 -2.48 -11.86 -1.82
CA ASP A 32 -2.07 -11.22 -0.57
C ASP A 32 -0.97 -12.07 0.04
N THR A 33 0.27 -11.63 -0.10
CA THR A 33 1.43 -12.40 0.30
C THR A 33 2.00 -11.88 1.61
N PRO A 34 2.00 -12.69 2.66
CA PRO A 34 2.60 -12.27 3.94
C PRO A 34 4.13 -12.19 3.80
N ALA A 35 4.68 -11.10 4.33
CA ALA A 35 6.12 -10.84 4.24
C ALA A 35 6.90 -11.64 5.28
N MET A 36 6.83 -12.95 5.19
CA MET A 36 7.51 -13.84 6.14
C MET A 36 9.03 -13.79 6.00
N ASP A 37 9.50 -13.43 4.81
CA ASP A 37 10.92 -13.39 4.47
C ASP A 37 11.47 -11.96 4.39
N PHE A 38 10.82 -11.03 5.08
CA PHE A 38 11.18 -9.60 5.02
C PHE A 38 12.65 -9.37 5.37
N GLY A 39 13.13 -9.95 6.45
CA GLY A 39 14.51 -9.75 6.88
C GLY A 39 15.52 -10.24 5.87
N LYS A 40 15.26 -11.38 5.24
CA LYS A 40 16.12 -11.95 4.22
C LYS A 40 16.15 -11.07 2.98
N LYS A 41 14.98 -10.60 2.54
CA LYS A 41 14.88 -9.73 1.37
C LYS A 41 15.56 -8.39 1.63
N LYS A 42 15.42 -7.86 2.83
CA LYS A 42 16.08 -6.60 3.20
C LYS A 42 17.59 -6.73 3.15
N LYS A 43 18.14 -7.81 3.70
CA LYS A 43 19.57 -8.07 3.66
C LYS A 43 20.08 -8.25 2.23
N GLY A 44 19.26 -8.81 1.35
CA GLY A 44 19.61 -9.02 -0.05
C GLY A 44 19.37 -7.83 -0.95
N ASN A 45 18.99 -6.68 -0.39
CA ASN A 45 18.68 -5.46 -1.14
C ASN A 45 17.58 -5.68 -2.18
N GLU A 46 16.59 -6.52 -1.83
CA GLU A 46 15.50 -6.84 -2.75
C GLU A 46 14.27 -5.96 -2.57
N LEU A 47 14.28 -5.10 -1.55
CA LEU A 47 13.13 -4.26 -1.24
C LEU A 47 13.43 -2.80 -1.57
N PRO A 48 12.65 -2.16 -2.45
CA PRO A 48 12.80 -0.72 -2.67
C PRO A 48 12.65 0.02 -1.33
N PHE A 49 13.61 0.88 -1.03
CA PHE A 49 13.63 1.66 0.22
C PHE A 49 13.60 0.81 1.49
N ASP A 50 13.89 -0.50 1.40
CA ASP A 50 13.89 -1.42 2.55
C ASP A 50 12.57 -1.43 3.31
N GLN A 51 11.46 -1.24 2.62
CA GLN A 51 10.16 -1.09 3.26
C GLN A 51 9.07 -1.90 2.57
N VAL A 52 8.01 -2.16 3.32
CA VAL A 52 6.75 -2.69 2.83
C VAL A 52 5.66 -1.67 3.17
N PRO A 53 4.53 -1.65 2.47
CA PRO A 53 4.07 -2.63 1.50
C PRO A 53 4.75 -2.52 0.15
N LEU A 54 4.71 -3.61 -0.62
CA LEU A 54 5.09 -3.62 -2.03
C LEU A 54 3.88 -4.03 -2.84
N LEU A 55 3.73 -3.44 -4.00
CA LEU A 55 2.73 -3.89 -4.97
C LEU A 55 3.43 -4.34 -6.23
N THR A 56 3.11 -5.53 -6.71
CA THR A 56 3.63 -6.04 -7.97
C THR A 56 2.46 -6.17 -8.93
N VAL A 57 2.58 -5.53 -10.08
CA VAL A 57 1.56 -5.57 -11.12
C VAL A 57 2.22 -6.07 -12.40
N ASP A 58 1.78 -7.24 -12.84
CA ASP A 58 2.34 -7.88 -14.05
C ASP A 58 3.86 -7.92 -14.04
N GLY A 59 4.43 -8.32 -12.90
CA GLY A 59 5.87 -8.46 -12.73
C GLY A 59 6.63 -7.20 -12.40
N LYS A 60 5.95 -6.05 -12.36
CA LYS A 60 6.60 -4.76 -12.02
C LYS A 60 6.27 -4.38 -10.60
N THR A 61 7.29 -4.14 -9.81
CA THR A 61 7.13 -3.88 -8.37
C THR A 61 7.46 -2.44 -8.01
N PHE A 62 6.63 -1.87 -7.14
CA PHE A 62 6.94 -0.56 -6.56
C PHE A 62 6.46 -0.52 -5.12
N SER A 63 6.93 0.47 -4.37
CA SER A 63 6.66 0.60 -2.94
C SER A 63 6.10 1.98 -2.62
N GLN A 64 6.01 2.29 -1.35
CA GLN A 64 5.48 3.52 -0.76
C GLN A 64 3.96 3.52 -0.76
N SER A 65 3.39 3.46 0.44
CA SER A 65 1.95 3.27 0.62
C SER A 65 1.11 4.33 -0.10
N GLY A 66 1.58 5.59 -0.12
CA GLY A 66 0.86 6.65 -0.83
C GLY A 66 0.81 6.43 -2.34
N ALA A 67 1.94 6.03 -2.92
CA ALA A 67 2.01 5.74 -4.35
C ALA A 67 1.14 4.54 -4.70
N ILE A 68 1.18 3.51 -3.86
CA ILE A 68 0.37 2.31 -4.07
C ILE A 68 -1.11 2.65 -3.96
N CYS A 69 -1.51 3.41 -2.94
CA CYS A 69 -2.91 3.78 -2.75
C CYS A 69 -3.44 4.58 -3.93
N ARG A 70 -2.66 5.52 -4.47
CA ARG A 70 -3.08 6.29 -5.65
C ARG A 70 -3.24 5.40 -6.86
N TYR A 71 -2.29 4.49 -7.07
CA TYR A 71 -2.36 3.57 -8.21
C TYR A 71 -3.60 2.68 -8.10
N VAL A 72 -3.80 2.08 -6.93
CA VAL A 72 -4.94 1.18 -6.70
C VAL A 72 -6.26 1.94 -6.80
N ALA A 73 -6.32 3.15 -6.24
CA ALA A 73 -7.53 3.95 -6.32
C ALA A 73 -7.91 4.25 -7.78
N LYS A 74 -6.94 4.60 -8.61
CA LYS A 74 -7.20 4.82 -10.04
C LYS A 74 -7.67 3.54 -10.72
N HIS A 75 -7.03 2.43 -10.39
CA HIS A 75 -7.36 1.13 -10.96
C HIS A 75 -8.78 0.68 -10.57
N CYS A 76 -9.23 1.07 -9.39
CA CYS A 76 -10.55 0.71 -8.85
C CYS A 76 -11.63 1.75 -9.12
N GLY A 77 -11.32 2.82 -9.87
CA GLY A 77 -12.30 3.86 -10.16
C GLY A 77 -12.63 4.76 -8.98
N LEU A 78 -11.75 4.82 -7.99
CA LEU A 78 -11.98 5.59 -6.77
C LEU A 78 -11.21 6.91 -6.71
N TYR A 79 -10.35 7.16 -7.70
CA TYR A 79 -9.52 8.35 -7.68
C TYR A 79 -10.21 9.49 -8.44
N PRO A 80 -10.29 10.69 -7.85
CA PRO A 80 -10.97 11.81 -8.52
C PRO A 80 -10.27 12.22 -9.80
N SER A 81 -11.07 12.55 -10.83
CA SER A 81 -10.52 13.07 -12.08
C SER A 81 -10.22 14.56 -12.01
N ASP A 82 -10.87 15.26 -11.09
CA ASP A 82 -10.62 16.68 -10.86
C ASP A 82 -9.32 16.86 -10.08
N ASP A 83 -8.43 17.70 -10.58
CA ASP A 83 -7.11 17.87 -9.98
C ASP A 83 -7.17 18.39 -8.55
N PHE A 84 -8.08 19.30 -8.24
CA PHE A 84 -8.19 19.83 -6.90
C PHE A 84 -8.70 18.78 -5.92
N LEU A 85 -9.72 18.01 -6.33
CA LEU A 85 -10.23 16.92 -5.49
C LEU A 85 -9.19 15.82 -5.30
N ALA A 86 -8.39 15.54 -6.33
CA ALA A 86 -7.29 14.61 -6.21
C ALA A 86 -6.27 15.09 -5.18
N ALA A 87 -5.97 16.40 -5.19
CA ALA A 87 -5.06 16.98 -4.21
C ALA A 87 -5.63 16.91 -2.79
N LYS A 88 -6.94 17.13 -2.63
CA LYS A 88 -7.58 17.00 -1.31
C LYS A 88 -7.55 15.57 -0.82
N SER A 89 -7.70 14.59 -1.72
CA SER A 89 -7.52 13.18 -1.38
C SER A 89 -6.11 12.93 -0.85
N GLY A 90 -5.12 13.47 -1.54
CA GLY A 90 -3.73 13.36 -1.13
C GLY A 90 -3.47 14.00 0.23
N GLU A 91 -4.08 15.15 0.47
CA GLU A 91 -3.98 15.85 1.75
C GLU A 91 -4.50 14.97 2.88
N ALA A 92 -5.66 14.36 2.69
CA ALA A 92 -6.22 13.46 3.70
C ALA A 92 -5.31 12.25 3.96
N PHE A 93 -4.75 11.69 2.88
CA PHE A 93 -3.85 10.56 3.02
C PHE A 93 -2.59 10.95 3.79
N GLU A 94 -1.97 12.08 3.44
CA GLU A 94 -0.74 12.53 4.11
C GLU A 94 -1.01 12.83 5.58
N ALA A 95 -2.15 13.42 5.90
CA ALA A 95 -2.53 13.67 7.29
C ALA A 95 -2.69 12.36 8.07
N SER A 96 -3.24 11.32 7.43
CA SER A 96 -3.36 10.02 8.07
C SER A 96 -2.00 9.38 8.33
N GLN A 97 -1.04 9.62 7.46
CA GLN A 97 0.33 9.12 7.65
C GLN A 97 1.01 9.82 8.83
N ASP A 98 0.80 11.12 8.98
CA ASP A 98 1.32 11.87 10.13
C ASP A 98 0.77 11.31 11.43
N LEU A 99 -0.52 11.05 11.48
CA LEU A 99 -1.16 10.46 12.65
C LEU A 99 -0.57 9.07 12.95
N GLN A 100 -0.39 8.25 11.94
CA GLN A 100 0.19 6.93 12.10
C GLN A 100 1.61 7.01 12.65
N TYR A 101 2.38 7.99 12.19
CA TYR A 101 3.74 8.23 12.68
C TYR A 101 3.72 8.52 14.18
N ASP A 102 2.75 9.34 14.63
CA ASP A 102 2.63 9.70 16.04
C ASP A 102 2.17 8.53 16.90
N ILE A 103 1.34 7.66 16.34
CA ILE A 103 0.80 6.50 17.05
C ILE A 103 1.79 5.36 17.15
N ASN A 104 2.58 5.13 16.12
CA ASN A 104 3.48 3.97 16.06
C ASN A 104 4.38 3.82 17.29
N PRO A 105 5.00 4.87 17.84
CA PRO A 105 5.82 4.70 19.04
C PRO A 105 5.04 4.25 20.26
N LEU A 106 3.71 4.47 20.26
CA LEU A 106 2.87 4.12 21.39
C LEU A 106 2.40 2.67 21.34
N VAL A 107 2.16 2.15 20.14
CA VAL A 107 1.58 0.82 19.96
C VAL A 107 2.52 -0.19 19.42
N ASN A 108 3.66 0.24 18.99
CA ASN A 108 4.52 -0.62 18.34
C ASN A 108 5.16 -1.47 19.08
N VAL A 109 4.89 -2.05 18.66
CA VAL A 109 5.72 -2.66 18.63
C VAL A 109 6.62 -2.96 17.53
#